data_69d6bee7a49a8efaa5967f9fcffea6bb
#
_entry.id   69d6bee7a49a8efaa5967f9fcffea6bb
#
_cell.length_a   1.000
_cell.length_b   1.000
_cell.length_c   1.000
_cell.angle_alpha   90.00
_cell.angle_beta   90.00
_cell.angle_gamma   90.00
#
_symmetry.space_group_name_H-M   'P 1'
#
loop_
_entity.id
_entity.type
_entity.pdbx_description
1 polymer ?
#
loop_
_entity_poly.entity_id
_entity_poly.type
_entity_poly.pdbx_seq_one_letter_code
_entity_poly.pdbx_strand_id
1 'polypeptide(L)'
;MADTSAFLDQNLITGSLYKSEQRLASRTGALMSAKTSGRPTAVVIAAHASAAHPGTGTVLDIGCGRGASTLALAQALPQARVCAVDASADLLNATRARLRPHGLPAHTVRADFHRLPLPTGQAALAVAAFCLYHSPTPQAALTEIARCLAPGATLILATKAADSYASLDRLVAKAGLDPDATRRPSLYGAFHSGNLRSITEIVFAVTHVEHEAHRFRFRDLAHVAAYLATTPKYRLSDELAGNATAITDHLQRTLTEGPVETASVVSYLTATPPGEHP
;
A
#
# COMPACT_ATOMS: atom_id res chain seq x y z
N MET A 1 27.68 -4.49 0.59
CA MET A 1 26.37 -5.00 1.07
C MET A 1 25.32 -4.65 0.03
N ALA A 2 24.45 -5.59 -0.36
CA ALA A 2 23.35 -5.26 -1.27
C ALA A 2 22.44 -4.20 -0.62
N ASP A 3 22.07 -3.20 -1.41
CA ASP A 3 21.19 -2.11 -0.94
C ASP A 3 19.79 -2.71 -0.70
N THR A 4 19.32 -2.68 0.55
CA THR A 4 18.01 -3.22 0.92
C THR A 4 16.93 -2.19 0.63
N SER A 5 15.76 -2.60 0.13
CA SER A 5 14.63 -1.71 -0.07
C SER A 5 14.26 -1.00 1.23
N ALA A 6 14.03 0.31 1.16
CA ALA A 6 13.61 1.11 2.31
C ALA A 6 12.29 0.62 2.93
N PHE A 7 11.44 -0.09 2.17
CA PHE A 7 10.22 -0.69 2.68
C PHE A 7 10.43 -2.03 3.42
N LEU A 8 11.66 -2.55 3.45
CA LEU A 8 12.04 -3.71 4.26
C LEU A 8 12.89 -3.32 5.50
N ASP A 9 13.28 -2.05 5.62
CA ASP A 9 13.99 -1.55 6.79
C ASP A 9 13.00 -1.29 7.93
N GLN A 10 12.99 -2.17 8.94
CA GLN A 10 12.09 -2.09 10.09
C GLN A 10 12.28 -0.80 10.90
N ASN A 11 13.51 -0.26 10.99
CA ASN A 11 13.79 0.99 11.68
C ASN A 11 13.18 2.19 10.93
N LEU A 12 13.25 2.19 9.61
CA LEU A 12 12.58 3.20 8.78
C LEU A 12 11.05 3.05 8.85
N ILE A 13 10.53 1.83 8.78
CA ILE A 13 9.08 1.55 8.80
C ILE A 13 8.49 2.07 10.11
N THR A 14 9.02 1.65 11.26
CA THR A 14 8.46 1.98 12.58
C THR A 14 8.89 3.35 13.08
N GLY A 15 10.13 3.76 12.83
CA GLY A 15 10.74 4.99 13.35
C GLY A 15 10.50 6.23 12.51
N SER A 16 10.12 6.08 11.22
CA SER A 16 10.03 7.20 10.28
C SER A 16 8.79 7.15 9.38
N LEU A 17 8.63 6.10 8.57
CA LEU A 17 7.63 6.08 7.48
C LEU A 17 6.18 6.11 7.98
N TYR A 18 5.91 5.41 9.07
CA TYR A 18 4.58 5.24 9.66
C TYR A 18 4.55 5.69 11.13
N LYS A 19 5.56 6.46 11.57
CA LYS A 19 5.63 7.04 12.91
C LYS A 19 4.49 8.03 13.17
N SER A 20 4.04 8.74 12.13
CA SER A 20 2.90 9.65 12.24
C SER A 20 1.97 9.55 11.02
N GLU A 21 0.68 9.71 11.27
CA GLU A 21 -0.36 9.80 10.24
C GLU A 21 -0.05 10.91 9.22
N GLN A 22 0.43 12.06 9.70
CA GLN A 22 0.68 13.23 8.87
C GLN A 22 1.72 12.98 7.77
N ARG A 23 2.78 12.20 8.06
CA ARG A 23 3.81 11.89 7.06
C ARG A 23 3.29 11.00 5.94
N LEU A 24 2.49 9.99 6.29
CA LEU A 24 1.79 9.16 5.29
C LEU A 24 0.75 10.00 4.53
N ALA A 25 0.04 10.90 5.21
CA ALA A 25 -0.92 11.82 4.60
C ALA A 25 -0.27 12.71 3.55
N SER A 26 0.86 13.33 3.86
CA SER A 26 1.59 14.22 2.94
C SER A 26 2.06 13.48 1.70
N ARG A 27 2.67 12.28 1.87
CA ARG A 27 3.12 11.45 0.74
C ARG A 27 1.97 11.02 -0.17
N THR A 28 0.89 10.49 0.42
CA THR A 28 -0.27 10.07 -0.35
C THR A 28 -1.01 11.26 -0.95
N GLY A 29 -1.08 12.40 -0.27
CA GLY A 29 -1.69 13.63 -0.74
C GLY A 29 -1.02 14.19 -1.99
N ALA A 30 0.32 14.35 -1.97
CA ALA A 30 1.08 14.82 -3.11
C ALA A 30 0.91 13.90 -4.34
N LEU A 31 0.92 12.57 -4.12
CA LEU A 31 0.70 11.63 -5.21
C LEU A 31 -0.75 11.63 -5.72
N MET A 32 -1.75 11.67 -4.82
CA MET A 32 -3.17 11.66 -5.22
C MET A 32 -3.58 12.93 -5.94
N SER A 33 -3.03 14.10 -5.57
CA SER A 33 -3.27 15.36 -6.29
C SER A 33 -2.64 15.39 -7.69
N ALA A 34 -1.67 14.51 -7.97
CA ALA A 34 -1.10 14.32 -9.30
C ALA A 34 -1.87 13.28 -10.14
N LYS A 35 -2.77 12.48 -9.54
CA LYS A 35 -3.42 11.37 -10.24
C LYS A 35 -4.38 11.89 -11.31
N THR A 36 -4.22 11.40 -12.56
CA THR A 36 -5.04 11.78 -13.72
C THR A 36 -5.89 10.63 -14.26
N SER A 37 -5.53 9.36 -13.99
CA SER A 37 -6.32 8.20 -14.40
C SER A 37 -6.12 7.00 -13.48
N GLY A 38 -7.00 6.01 -13.63
CA GLY A 38 -7.11 4.82 -12.80
C GLY A 38 -8.18 4.99 -11.71
N ARG A 39 -8.91 3.91 -11.41
CA ARG A 39 -9.98 3.92 -10.41
C ARG A 39 -9.42 4.16 -8.99
N PRO A 40 -10.18 4.73 -8.06
CA PRO A 40 -9.81 4.75 -6.64
C PRO A 40 -9.68 3.30 -6.11
N THR A 41 -8.49 2.94 -5.62
CA THR A 41 -8.19 1.54 -5.23
C THR A 41 -9.15 1.00 -4.16
N ALA A 42 -9.55 1.83 -3.19
CA ALA A 42 -10.51 1.41 -2.16
C ALA A 42 -11.87 1.04 -2.75
N VAL A 43 -12.30 1.73 -3.82
CA VAL A 43 -13.56 1.42 -4.54
C VAL A 43 -13.45 0.08 -5.28
N VAL A 44 -12.32 -0.18 -5.92
CA VAL A 44 -12.07 -1.46 -6.62
C VAL A 44 -12.05 -2.62 -5.62
N ILE A 45 -11.34 -2.46 -4.49
CA ILE A 45 -11.30 -3.45 -3.41
C ILE A 45 -12.71 -3.74 -2.88
N ALA A 46 -13.50 -2.70 -2.62
CA ALA A 46 -14.87 -2.86 -2.14
C ALA A 46 -15.77 -3.57 -3.15
N ALA A 47 -15.59 -3.30 -4.46
CA ALA A 47 -16.32 -4.00 -5.51
C ALA A 47 -15.96 -5.50 -5.57
N HIS A 48 -14.67 -5.85 -5.51
CA HIS A 48 -14.24 -7.25 -5.40
C HIS A 48 -14.78 -7.91 -4.13
N ALA A 49 -14.77 -7.20 -3.00
CA ALA A 49 -15.31 -7.71 -1.74
C ALA A 49 -16.81 -7.99 -1.83
N SER A 50 -17.60 -7.06 -2.39
CA SER A 50 -19.04 -7.24 -2.56
C SER A 50 -19.39 -8.38 -3.54
N ALA A 51 -18.56 -8.61 -4.57
CA ALA A 51 -18.76 -9.70 -5.51
C ALA A 51 -18.43 -11.08 -4.92
N ALA A 52 -17.50 -11.15 -3.97
CA ALA A 52 -16.96 -12.39 -3.44
C ALA A 52 -17.49 -12.77 -2.05
N HIS A 53 -18.24 -11.87 -1.37
CA HIS A 53 -18.60 -12.04 0.01
C HIS A 53 -20.12 -11.95 0.22
N PRO A 54 -20.74 -12.85 1.03
CA PRO A 54 -22.20 -12.87 1.25
C PRO A 54 -22.74 -11.69 2.10
N GLY A 55 -21.88 -10.73 2.46
CA GLY A 55 -22.26 -9.52 3.18
C GLY A 55 -22.25 -9.62 4.71
N THR A 56 -22.08 -10.81 5.29
CA THR A 56 -22.13 -11.05 6.75
C THR A 56 -20.84 -11.67 7.28
N GLY A 57 -20.62 -11.63 8.60
CA GLY A 57 -19.42 -12.20 9.24
C GLY A 57 -18.29 -11.21 9.41
N THR A 58 -17.09 -11.71 9.70
CA THR A 58 -15.90 -10.87 9.96
C THR A 58 -15.09 -10.67 8.70
N VAL A 59 -14.81 -9.40 8.40
CA VAL A 59 -13.93 -8.95 7.32
C VAL A 59 -12.68 -8.36 7.92
N LEU A 60 -11.50 -8.82 7.51
CA LEU A 60 -10.21 -8.31 7.96
C LEU A 60 -9.64 -7.33 6.92
N ASP A 61 -9.25 -6.13 7.35
CA ASP A 61 -8.47 -5.18 6.56
C ASP A 61 -7.04 -5.13 7.14
N ILE A 62 -6.14 -5.90 6.55
CA ILE A 62 -4.76 -6.13 7.01
C ILE A 62 -3.84 -5.04 6.46
N GLY A 63 -3.11 -4.37 7.37
CA GLY A 63 -2.32 -3.20 7.01
C GLY A 63 -3.21 -2.05 6.57
N CYS A 64 -4.26 -1.77 7.32
CA CYS A 64 -5.33 -0.84 6.96
C CYS A 64 -4.86 0.62 6.77
N GLY A 65 -3.69 0.97 7.28
CA GLY A 65 -3.13 2.30 7.20
C GLY A 65 -4.07 3.36 7.77
N ARG A 66 -4.45 4.35 6.97
CA ARG A 66 -5.37 5.43 7.33
C ARG A 66 -6.85 5.08 7.08
N GLY A 67 -7.18 3.80 6.86
CA GLY A 67 -8.54 3.28 6.78
C GLY A 67 -9.33 3.61 5.52
N ALA A 68 -8.67 3.83 4.38
CA ALA A 68 -9.39 4.09 3.13
C ALA A 68 -10.14 2.84 2.63
N SER A 69 -9.49 1.68 2.64
CA SER A 69 -10.10 0.38 2.36
C SER A 69 -11.12 0.01 3.44
N THR A 70 -10.79 0.22 4.72
CA THR A 70 -11.70 -0.05 5.84
C THR A 70 -13.03 0.67 5.68
N LEU A 71 -13.00 1.98 5.35
CA LEU A 71 -14.21 2.77 5.10
C LEU A 71 -15.02 2.22 3.93
N ALA A 72 -14.36 1.97 2.80
CA ALA A 72 -15.03 1.46 1.60
C ALA A 72 -15.66 0.07 1.83
N LEU A 73 -14.96 -0.82 2.55
CA LEU A 73 -15.48 -2.13 2.95
C LEU A 73 -16.68 -2.01 3.88
N ALA A 74 -16.61 -1.16 4.92
CA ALA A 74 -17.71 -0.98 5.86
C ALA A 74 -18.95 -0.38 5.19
N GLN A 75 -18.79 0.48 4.19
CA GLN A 75 -19.90 1.02 3.40
C GLN A 75 -20.49 0.00 2.43
N ALA A 76 -19.64 -0.82 1.80
CA ALA A 76 -20.06 -1.81 0.81
C ALA A 76 -20.68 -3.08 1.46
N LEU A 77 -20.29 -3.39 2.69
CA LEU A 77 -20.71 -4.58 3.43
C LEU A 77 -21.31 -4.19 4.81
N PRO A 78 -22.46 -3.50 4.83
CA PRO A 78 -23.00 -2.88 6.05
C PRO A 78 -23.40 -3.87 7.16
N GLN A 79 -23.58 -5.16 6.83
CA GLN A 79 -23.88 -6.22 7.79
C GLN A 79 -22.63 -7.01 8.24
N ALA A 80 -21.48 -6.73 7.64
CA ALA A 80 -20.23 -7.36 8.04
C ALA A 80 -19.55 -6.58 9.18
N ARG A 81 -18.82 -7.31 10.02
CA ARG A 81 -17.95 -6.72 11.03
C ARG A 81 -16.56 -6.47 10.43
N VAL A 82 -16.28 -5.26 9.99
CA VAL A 82 -14.95 -4.91 9.47
C VAL A 82 -13.99 -4.68 10.63
N CYS A 83 -12.90 -5.46 10.67
CA CYS A 83 -11.82 -5.38 11.64
C CYS A 83 -10.55 -4.86 10.94
N ALA A 84 -10.11 -3.66 11.28
CA ALA A 84 -8.92 -3.01 10.75
C ALA A 84 -7.68 -3.39 11.57
N VAL A 85 -6.66 -3.92 10.91
CA VAL A 85 -5.40 -4.38 11.54
C VAL A 85 -4.24 -3.54 11.01
N ASP A 86 -3.43 -2.98 11.91
CA ASP A 86 -2.18 -2.29 11.56
C ASP A 86 -1.18 -2.36 12.72
N ALA A 87 0.11 -2.30 12.44
CA ALA A 87 1.15 -2.27 13.45
C ALA A 87 1.27 -0.89 14.14
N SER A 88 0.84 0.18 13.46
CA SER A 88 0.91 1.56 13.95
C SER A 88 -0.37 1.97 14.69
N ALA A 89 -0.23 2.32 15.97
CA ALA A 89 -1.33 2.87 16.76
C ALA A 89 -1.88 4.18 16.17
N ASP A 90 -1.01 5.03 15.62
CA ASP A 90 -1.41 6.31 15.02
C ASP A 90 -2.26 6.11 13.77
N LEU A 91 -1.91 5.13 12.93
CA LEU A 91 -2.72 4.78 11.76
C LEU A 91 -4.08 4.18 12.15
N LEU A 92 -4.14 3.39 13.20
CA LEU A 92 -5.43 2.90 13.75
C LEU A 92 -6.28 4.05 14.31
N ASN A 93 -5.66 5.06 14.95
CA ASN A 93 -6.36 6.26 15.38
C ASN A 93 -6.91 7.05 14.18
N ALA A 94 -6.12 7.19 13.11
CA ALA A 94 -6.57 7.82 11.87
C ALA A 94 -7.73 7.05 11.22
N THR A 95 -7.69 5.71 11.24
CA THR A 95 -8.78 4.85 10.77
C THR A 95 -10.06 5.10 11.57
N ARG A 96 -10.00 5.15 12.92
CA ARG A 96 -11.15 5.48 13.78
C ARG A 96 -11.71 6.87 13.47
N ALA A 97 -10.82 7.87 13.31
CA ALA A 97 -11.21 9.24 12.96
C ALA A 97 -11.90 9.31 11.59
N ARG A 98 -11.47 8.48 10.63
CA ARG A 98 -12.09 8.40 9.29
C ARG A 98 -13.48 7.77 9.31
N LEU A 99 -13.74 6.75 10.13
CA LEU A 99 -15.04 6.07 10.20
C LEU A 99 -16.08 6.87 10.98
N ARG A 100 -15.65 7.62 12.00
CA ARG A 100 -16.53 8.35 12.90
C ARG A 100 -17.55 9.28 12.24
N PRO A 101 -17.20 10.13 11.23
CA PRO A 101 -18.16 11.01 10.55
C PRO A 101 -19.26 10.24 9.80
N HIS A 102 -19.05 8.98 9.49
CA HIS A 102 -20.00 8.10 8.79
C HIS A 102 -20.86 7.26 9.75
N GLY A 103 -20.70 7.41 11.07
CA GLY A 103 -21.41 6.61 12.06
C GLY A 103 -21.03 5.12 12.05
N LEU A 104 -19.89 4.77 11.45
CA LEU A 104 -19.46 3.38 11.29
C LEU A 104 -18.63 2.91 12.49
N PRO A 105 -18.83 1.67 12.98
CA PRO A 105 -18.05 1.12 14.07
C PRO A 105 -16.59 0.89 13.63
N ALA A 106 -15.65 1.24 14.50
CA ALA A 106 -14.23 1.08 14.26
C ALA A 106 -13.64 -0.05 15.13
N HIS A 107 -13.75 -1.30 14.66
CA HIS A 107 -13.05 -2.42 15.29
C HIS A 107 -11.59 -2.41 14.80
N THR A 108 -10.66 -2.18 15.72
CA THR A 108 -9.23 -2.06 15.36
C THR A 108 -8.38 -2.96 16.22
N VAL A 109 -7.38 -3.60 15.62
CA VAL A 109 -6.41 -4.48 16.28
C VAL A 109 -5.01 -4.01 15.93
N ARG A 110 -4.19 -3.72 16.94
CA ARG A 110 -2.76 -3.44 16.71
C ARG A 110 -1.99 -4.75 16.66
N ALA A 111 -1.47 -5.09 15.48
CA ALA A 111 -0.73 -6.34 15.29
C ALA A 111 0.23 -6.26 14.09
N ASP A 112 1.26 -7.10 14.12
CA ASP A 112 2.05 -7.48 12.96
C ASP A 112 1.26 -8.54 12.16
N PHE A 113 1.18 -8.37 10.84
CA PHE A 113 0.47 -9.30 9.96
C PHE A 113 1.13 -10.68 9.84
N HIS A 114 2.35 -10.86 10.36
CA HIS A 114 2.97 -12.18 10.50
C HIS A 114 2.48 -12.95 11.75
N ARG A 115 1.81 -12.25 12.67
CA ARG A 115 1.27 -12.83 13.90
C ARG A 115 0.02 -12.10 14.33
N LEU A 116 -1.12 -12.53 13.82
CA LEU A 116 -2.40 -11.92 14.09
C LEU A 116 -3.01 -12.50 15.39
N PRO A 117 -3.40 -11.66 16.36
CA PRO A 117 -4.06 -12.11 17.58
C PRO A 117 -5.55 -12.39 17.31
N LEU A 118 -5.82 -13.16 16.28
CA LEU A 118 -7.15 -13.46 15.79
C LEU A 118 -7.36 -14.99 15.79
N PRO A 119 -8.57 -15.48 16.05
CA PRO A 119 -8.87 -16.90 16.02
C PRO A 119 -8.67 -17.52 14.64
N THR A 120 -8.36 -18.81 14.62
CA THR A 120 -8.26 -19.60 13.39
C THR A 120 -9.64 -19.82 12.78
N GLY A 121 -9.73 -19.70 11.45
CA GLY A 121 -10.91 -20.14 10.69
C GLY A 121 -12.18 -19.31 10.89
N GLN A 122 -12.09 -18.03 11.28
CA GLN A 122 -13.27 -17.23 11.61
C GLN A 122 -13.56 -16.06 10.67
N ALA A 123 -12.60 -15.62 9.90
CA ALA A 123 -12.83 -14.50 8.97
C ALA A 123 -13.40 -14.99 7.65
N ALA A 124 -14.45 -14.36 7.19
CA ALA A 124 -15.11 -14.69 5.92
C ALA A 124 -14.46 -13.98 4.71
N LEU A 125 -13.72 -12.92 4.96
CA LEU A 125 -12.94 -12.18 3.97
C LEU A 125 -11.70 -11.58 4.63
N ALA A 126 -10.58 -11.57 3.91
CA ALA A 126 -9.42 -10.74 4.24
C ALA A 126 -9.01 -9.88 3.05
N VAL A 127 -8.63 -8.65 3.33
CA VAL A 127 -8.02 -7.71 2.39
C VAL A 127 -6.63 -7.37 2.88
N ALA A 128 -5.62 -7.42 2.01
CA ALA A 128 -4.27 -6.92 2.28
C ALA A 128 -3.83 -6.02 1.12
N ALA A 129 -4.02 -4.71 1.29
CA ALA A 129 -3.81 -3.73 0.25
C ALA A 129 -2.59 -2.85 0.54
N PHE A 130 -1.59 -2.89 -0.35
CA PHE A 130 -0.38 -2.05 -0.26
C PHE A 130 0.40 -2.22 1.06
N CYS A 131 0.47 -3.43 1.60
CA CYS A 131 1.18 -3.73 2.84
C CYS A 131 2.20 -4.87 2.73
N LEU A 132 1.94 -5.92 1.93
CA LEU A 132 2.79 -7.12 1.90
C LEU A 132 4.21 -6.88 1.36
N TYR A 133 4.46 -5.81 0.63
CA TYR A 133 5.82 -5.44 0.21
C TYR A 133 6.69 -4.92 1.38
N HIS A 134 6.12 -4.75 2.57
CA HIS A 134 6.86 -4.49 3.81
C HIS A 134 7.33 -5.77 4.51
N SER A 135 6.91 -6.92 4.01
CA SER A 135 7.34 -8.21 4.52
C SER A 135 8.62 -8.68 3.82
N PRO A 136 9.66 -9.07 4.54
CA PRO A 136 10.79 -9.80 3.95
C PRO A 136 10.39 -11.22 3.52
N THR A 137 9.29 -11.75 4.06
CA THR A 137 8.76 -13.10 3.81
C THR A 137 7.24 -13.03 3.56
N PRO A 138 6.77 -12.51 2.40
CA PRO A 138 5.33 -12.35 2.13
C PRO A 138 4.53 -13.65 2.25
N GLN A 139 5.13 -14.80 1.93
CA GLN A 139 4.48 -16.10 2.10
C GLN A 139 4.11 -16.40 3.56
N ALA A 140 4.98 -16.04 4.52
CA ALA A 140 4.69 -16.23 5.94
C ALA A 140 3.50 -15.37 6.39
N ALA A 141 3.41 -14.13 5.91
CA ALA A 141 2.26 -13.28 6.16
C ALA A 141 0.97 -13.85 5.53
N LEU A 142 1.04 -14.38 4.31
CA LEU A 142 -0.09 -15.03 3.65
C LEU A 142 -0.53 -16.30 4.40
N THR A 143 0.40 -17.10 4.91
CA THR A 143 0.09 -18.28 5.74
C THR A 143 -0.66 -17.87 7.02
N GLU A 144 -0.25 -16.80 7.67
CA GLU A 144 -0.92 -16.31 8.86
C GLU A 144 -2.33 -15.75 8.54
N ILE A 145 -2.49 -15.07 7.41
CA ILE A 145 -3.80 -14.62 6.93
C ILE A 145 -4.70 -15.83 6.63
N ALA A 146 -4.16 -16.86 5.97
CA ALA A 146 -4.90 -18.10 5.67
C ALA A 146 -5.39 -18.79 6.94
N ARG A 147 -4.57 -18.83 8.00
CA ARG A 147 -4.97 -19.36 9.29
C ARG A 147 -6.22 -18.67 9.85
N CYS A 148 -6.35 -17.36 9.68
CA CYS A 148 -7.50 -16.59 10.16
C CYS A 148 -8.77 -16.79 9.32
N LEU A 149 -8.63 -17.18 8.05
CA LEU A 149 -9.75 -17.33 7.12
C LEU A 149 -10.52 -18.63 7.35
N ALA A 150 -11.84 -18.55 7.29
CA ALA A 150 -12.73 -19.70 7.32
C ALA A 150 -12.62 -20.51 6.02
N PRO A 151 -13.01 -21.81 6.01
CA PRO A 151 -13.18 -22.56 4.78
C PRO A 151 -14.13 -21.81 3.82
N GLY A 152 -13.75 -21.73 2.54
CA GLY A 152 -14.51 -21.01 1.52
C GLY A 152 -14.44 -19.48 1.59
N ALA A 153 -13.66 -18.93 2.51
CA ALA A 153 -13.44 -17.48 2.61
C ALA A 153 -12.64 -16.94 1.41
N THR A 154 -12.63 -15.63 1.25
CA THR A 154 -11.92 -14.95 0.16
C THR A 154 -10.77 -14.11 0.69
N LEU A 155 -9.65 -14.11 -0.04
CA LEU A 155 -8.55 -13.17 0.10
C LEU A 155 -8.55 -12.19 -1.07
N ILE A 156 -8.43 -10.89 -0.79
CA ILE A 156 -8.22 -9.85 -1.80
C ILE A 156 -6.88 -9.16 -1.51
N LEU A 157 -6.03 -9.10 -2.51
CA LEU A 157 -4.73 -8.45 -2.45
C LEU A 157 -4.69 -7.27 -3.41
N ALA A 158 -3.98 -6.20 -3.03
CA ALA A 158 -3.63 -5.12 -3.94
C ALA A 158 -2.16 -4.72 -3.75
N THR A 159 -1.43 -4.59 -4.85
CA THR A 159 -0.03 -4.15 -4.86
C THR A 159 0.27 -3.32 -6.10
N LYS A 160 1.52 -2.85 -6.22
CA LYS A 160 2.02 -2.08 -7.36
C LYS A 160 3.06 -2.86 -8.14
N ALA A 161 3.30 -2.44 -9.38
CA ALA A 161 4.43 -2.94 -10.15
C ALA A 161 5.77 -2.50 -9.54
N ALA A 162 6.80 -3.32 -9.72
CA ALA A 162 8.14 -3.05 -9.20
C ALA A 162 8.76 -1.76 -9.80
N ASP A 163 8.43 -1.42 -11.03
CA ASP A 163 8.89 -0.23 -11.76
C ASP A 163 7.98 0.98 -11.59
N SER A 164 7.05 0.95 -10.64
CA SER A 164 6.15 2.07 -10.36
C SER A 164 6.93 3.36 -10.14
N TYR A 165 6.53 4.41 -10.90
CA TYR A 165 7.13 5.74 -10.88
C TYR A 165 8.55 5.82 -11.43
N ALA A 166 8.99 4.91 -12.31
CA ALA A 166 10.34 4.88 -12.86
C ALA A 166 10.76 6.17 -13.61
N SER A 167 9.82 6.98 -14.12
CA SER A 167 10.14 8.30 -14.68
C SER A 167 10.65 9.30 -13.63
N LEU A 168 10.18 9.18 -12.38
CA LEU A 168 10.72 9.98 -11.27
C LEU A 168 12.14 9.54 -10.89
N ASP A 169 12.46 8.24 -10.97
CA ASP A 169 13.82 7.75 -10.75
C ASP A 169 14.80 8.40 -11.75
N ARG A 170 14.41 8.44 -13.03
CA ARG A 170 15.19 9.08 -14.09
C ARG A 170 15.33 10.59 -13.88
N LEU A 171 14.27 11.27 -13.45
CA LEU A 171 14.28 12.69 -13.12
C LEU A 171 15.24 12.99 -11.97
N VAL A 172 15.16 12.22 -10.88
CA VAL A 172 16.00 12.37 -9.68
C VAL A 172 17.47 12.15 -10.01
N ALA A 173 17.79 11.12 -10.82
CA ALA A 173 19.16 10.87 -11.28
C ALA A 173 19.66 12.01 -12.19
N LYS A 174 18.85 12.45 -13.16
CA LYS A 174 19.20 13.56 -14.08
C LYS A 174 19.44 14.88 -13.34
N ALA A 175 18.66 15.15 -12.30
CA ALA A 175 18.82 16.35 -11.48
C ALA A 175 20.03 16.27 -10.53
N GLY A 176 20.70 15.13 -10.40
CA GLY A 176 21.82 14.94 -9.48
C GLY A 176 21.40 14.88 -8.00
N LEU A 177 20.10 14.75 -7.69
CA LEU A 177 19.60 14.59 -6.32
C LEU A 177 20.03 13.25 -5.70
N ASP A 178 19.99 12.18 -6.48
CA ASP A 178 20.52 10.85 -6.19
C ASP A 178 20.98 10.23 -7.53
N PRO A 179 22.28 10.25 -7.85
CA PRO A 179 22.79 9.71 -9.12
C PRO A 179 22.48 8.22 -9.33
N ASP A 180 22.26 7.48 -8.23
CA ASP A 180 21.94 6.06 -8.26
C ASP A 180 20.43 5.76 -8.26
N ALA A 181 19.57 6.75 -8.35
CA ALA A 181 18.11 6.62 -8.21
C ALA A 181 17.52 5.51 -9.09
N THR A 182 18.01 5.34 -10.33
CA THR A 182 17.55 4.30 -11.27
C THR A 182 18.04 2.89 -10.93
N ARG A 183 19.05 2.78 -10.08
CA ARG A 183 19.63 1.50 -9.59
C ARG A 183 19.16 1.14 -8.18
N ARG A 184 18.49 2.07 -7.49
CA ARG A 184 17.94 1.80 -6.17
C ARG A 184 16.94 0.66 -6.22
N PRO A 185 16.94 -0.25 -5.23
CA PRO A 185 15.93 -1.29 -5.14
C PRO A 185 14.51 -0.72 -5.18
N SER A 186 13.63 -1.43 -5.86
CA SER A 186 12.21 -1.07 -5.85
C SER A 186 11.66 -1.07 -4.42
N LEU A 187 10.83 -0.09 -4.09
CA LEU A 187 10.08 -0.09 -2.83
C LEU A 187 9.12 -1.29 -2.73
N TYR A 188 8.70 -1.82 -3.87
CA TYR A 188 7.73 -2.92 -3.97
C TYR A 188 8.39 -4.28 -4.23
N GLY A 189 9.73 -4.38 -4.19
CA GLY A 189 10.50 -5.54 -4.63
C GLY A 189 10.11 -6.87 -3.99
N ALA A 190 9.70 -6.87 -2.72
CA ALA A 190 9.29 -8.08 -2.02
C ALA A 190 7.94 -8.64 -2.50
N PHE A 191 6.98 -7.76 -2.84
CA PHE A 191 5.65 -8.17 -3.29
C PHE A 191 5.08 -7.15 -4.29
N HIS A 192 5.05 -7.50 -5.57
CA HIS A 192 4.68 -6.60 -6.66
C HIS A 192 3.87 -7.33 -7.75
N SER A 193 3.36 -6.58 -8.73
CA SER A 193 2.52 -7.11 -9.81
C SER A 193 3.10 -8.32 -10.55
N GLY A 194 4.42 -8.41 -10.65
CA GLY A 194 5.09 -9.50 -11.37
C GLY A 194 5.29 -10.77 -10.55
N ASN A 195 5.19 -10.73 -9.21
CA ASN A 195 5.36 -11.91 -8.36
C ASN A 195 4.16 -12.19 -7.43
N LEU A 196 3.15 -11.31 -7.38
CA LEU A 196 2.01 -11.48 -6.47
C LEU A 196 1.29 -12.82 -6.69
N ARG A 197 1.11 -13.25 -7.94
CA ARG A 197 0.44 -14.50 -8.26
C ARG A 197 1.23 -15.70 -7.74
N SER A 198 2.49 -15.86 -8.14
CA SER A 198 3.32 -17.00 -7.77
C SER A 198 3.55 -17.11 -6.26
N ILE A 199 3.69 -15.97 -5.56
CA ILE A 199 3.80 -15.96 -4.10
C ILE A 199 2.47 -16.36 -3.44
N THR A 200 1.35 -15.90 -3.97
CA THR A 200 0.03 -16.22 -3.41
C THR A 200 -0.34 -17.68 -3.64
N GLU A 201 -0.02 -18.24 -4.81
CA GLU A 201 -0.31 -19.64 -5.17
C GLU A 201 0.40 -20.68 -4.28
N ILE A 202 1.41 -20.28 -3.50
CA ILE A 202 2.03 -21.16 -2.49
C ILE A 202 1.04 -21.51 -1.36
N VAL A 203 0.11 -20.61 -1.05
CA VAL A 203 -0.78 -20.73 0.12
C VAL A 203 -2.26 -20.77 -0.28
N PHE A 204 -2.65 -20.18 -1.41
CA PHE A 204 -4.03 -19.96 -1.83
C PHE A 204 -4.28 -20.45 -3.26
N ALA A 205 -5.51 -20.78 -3.57
CA ALA A 205 -5.96 -20.96 -4.95
C ALA A 205 -6.34 -19.58 -5.53
N VAL A 206 -5.56 -19.08 -6.49
CA VAL A 206 -5.82 -17.79 -7.15
C VAL A 206 -6.95 -17.93 -8.15
N THR A 207 -8.01 -17.16 -7.98
CA THR A 207 -9.22 -17.20 -8.85
C THR A 207 -9.25 -16.08 -9.86
N HIS A 208 -8.68 -14.91 -9.55
CA HIS A 208 -8.69 -13.75 -10.45
C HIS A 208 -7.47 -12.86 -10.23
N VAL A 209 -6.97 -12.27 -11.31
CA VAL A 209 -5.95 -11.21 -11.29
C VAL A 209 -6.33 -10.13 -12.29
N GLU A 210 -6.36 -8.88 -11.83
CA GLU A 210 -6.61 -7.70 -12.64
C GLU A 210 -5.42 -6.73 -12.53
N HIS A 211 -5.03 -6.12 -13.65
CA HIS A 211 -3.99 -5.10 -13.69
C HIS A 211 -4.58 -3.80 -14.23
N GLU A 212 -4.35 -2.68 -13.55
CA GLU A 212 -4.85 -1.37 -13.94
C GLU A 212 -3.73 -0.34 -14.00
N ALA A 213 -3.62 0.36 -15.12
CA ALA A 213 -2.67 1.45 -15.27
C ALA A 213 -3.19 2.72 -14.58
N HIS A 214 -2.40 3.25 -13.69
CA HIS A 214 -2.62 4.54 -13.03
C HIS A 214 -1.63 5.56 -13.56
N ARG A 215 -2.13 6.73 -13.97
CA ARG A 215 -1.32 7.83 -14.49
C ARG A 215 -1.32 9.00 -13.52
N PHE A 216 -0.19 9.70 -13.45
CA PHE A 216 0.02 10.83 -12.57
C PHE A 216 0.70 11.95 -13.37
N ARG A 217 0.26 13.18 -13.15
CA ARG A 217 0.84 14.39 -13.72
C ARG A 217 1.03 15.41 -12.60
N PHE A 218 2.27 15.54 -12.14
CA PHE A 218 2.66 16.63 -11.26
C PHE A 218 2.63 17.93 -12.06
N ARG A 219 2.09 19.00 -11.47
CA ARG A 219 1.87 20.27 -12.19
C ARG A 219 3.17 20.97 -12.56
N ASP A 220 4.15 20.90 -11.64
CA ASP A 220 5.38 21.64 -11.65
C ASP A 220 6.45 20.93 -10.82
N LEU A 221 7.68 21.45 -10.82
CA LEU A 221 8.79 20.88 -10.04
C LEU A 221 8.57 20.99 -8.52
N ALA A 222 7.85 22.00 -8.03
CA ALA A 222 7.50 22.12 -6.61
C ALA A 222 6.55 21.00 -6.16
N HIS A 223 5.60 20.62 -7.01
CA HIS A 223 4.73 19.47 -6.74
C HIS A 223 5.51 18.14 -6.71
N VAL A 224 6.48 17.96 -7.61
CA VAL A 224 7.41 16.82 -7.57
C VAL A 224 8.21 16.82 -6.27
N ALA A 225 8.78 17.97 -5.88
CA ALA A 225 9.57 18.12 -4.66
C ALA A 225 8.78 17.75 -3.39
N ALA A 226 7.51 18.15 -3.32
CA ALA A 226 6.61 17.78 -2.21
C ALA A 226 6.44 16.26 -2.08
N TYR A 227 6.41 15.52 -3.18
CA TYR A 227 6.40 14.06 -3.16
C TYR A 227 7.77 13.48 -2.79
N LEU A 228 8.85 13.98 -3.38
CA LEU A 228 10.21 13.49 -3.14
C LEU A 228 10.63 13.66 -1.68
N ALA A 229 10.28 14.77 -1.04
CA ALA A 229 10.57 15.05 0.37
C ALA A 229 10.02 14.00 1.35
N THR A 230 9.01 13.24 0.93
CA THR A 230 8.36 12.21 1.76
C THR A 230 8.66 10.78 1.31
N THR A 231 9.33 10.62 0.17
CA THR A 231 9.63 9.30 -0.42
C THR A 231 10.96 8.76 0.14
N PRO A 232 10.97 7.54 0.71
CA PRO A 232 12.17 6.99 1.33
C PRO A 232 13.12 6.30 0.33
N LYS A 233 12.80 6.30 -0.96
CA LYS A 233 13.56 5.55 -1.98
C LYS A 233 14.94 6.14 -2.24
N TYR A 234 15.05 7.47 -2.21
CA TYR A 234 16.24 8.18 -2.65
C TYR A 234 17.14 8.55 -1.48
N ARG A 235 18.45 8.55 -1.70
CA ARG A 235 19.47 9.03 -0.76
C ARG A 235 19.75 10.50 -1.04
N LEU A 236 18.96 11.36 -0.44
CA LEU A 236 19.15 12.80 -0.50
C LEU A 236 20.16 13.24 0.57
N SER A 237 20.89 14.35 0.32
CA SER A 237 21.70 14.99 1.36
C SER A 237 20.85 15.46 2.54
N ASP A 238 21.46 15.65 3.69
CA ASP A 238 20.76 16.09 4.92
C ASP A 238 20.01 17.41 4.73
N GLU A 239 20.54 18.32 3.89
CA GLU A 239 19.91 19.61 3.55
C GLU A 239 18.62 19.44 2.73
N LEU A 240 18.55 18.38 1.92
CA LEU A 240 17.41 18.09 1.02
C LEU A 240 16.41 17.13 1.66
N ALA A 241 16.85 16.24 2.53
CA ALA A 241 16.01 15.20 3.12
C ALA A 241 14.84 15.79 3.90
N GLY A 242 13.62 15.55 3.42
CA GLY A 242 12.38 16.08 4.01
C GLY A 242 12.10 17.56 3.73
N ASN A 243 12.97 18.26 2.99
CA ASN A 243 12.85 19.69 2.71
C ASN A 243 12.37 19.94 1.27
N ALA A 244 11.06 20.04 1.09
CA ALA A 244 10.46 20.25 -0.23
C ALA A 244 10.92 21.55 -0.90
N THR A 245 11.15 22.62 -0.14
CA THR A 245 11.62 23.91 -0.68
C THR A 245 13.04 23.76 -1.24
N ALA A 246 13.96 23.21 -0.47
CA ALA A 246 15.34 23.00 -0.92
C ALA A 246 15.41 22.05 -2.15
N ILE A 247 14.57 21.00 -2.19
CA ILE A 247 14.45 20.12 -3.35
C ILE A 247 13.91 20.92 -4.57
N THR A 248 12.91 21.79 -4.39
CA THR A 248 12.37 22.63 -5.45
C THR A 248 13.45 23.52 -6.06
N ASP A 249 14.16 24.24 -5.20
CA ASP A 249 15.26 25.14 -5.63
C ASP A 249 16.36 24.38 -6.39
N HIS A 250 16.68 23.17 -5.96
CA HIS A 250 17.64 22.32 -6.65
C HIS A 250 17.12 21.87 -8.01
N LEU A 251 15.88 21.40 -8.09
CA LEU A 251 15.26 20.97 -9.35
C LEU A 251 15.17 22.11 -10.37
N GLN A 252 14.80 23.33 -9.94
CA GLN A 252 14.68 24.51 -10.80
C GLN A 252 16.03 24.99 -11.36
N ARG A 253 17.14 24.74 -10.64
CA ARG A 253 18.49 25.04 -11.18
C ARG A 253 18.97 24.01 -12.20
N THR A 254 18.44 22.79 -12.17
CA THR A 254 18.97 21.66 -12.96
C THR A 254 18.05 21.21 -14.08
N LEU A 255 16.75 21.50 -13.99
CA LEU A 255 15.74 21.06 -14.95
C LEU A 255 14.89 22.22 -15.45
N THR A 256 14.30 22.06 -16.63
CA THR A 256 13.31 23.01 -17.15
C THR A 256 12.00 22.86 -16.38
N GLU A 257 11.39 23.98 -15.99
CA GLU A 257 10.08 24.01 -15.34
C GLU A 257 8.99 23.44 -16.25
N GLY A 258 8.06 22.73 -15.68
CA GLY A 258 6.94 22.16 -16.42
C GLY A 258 6.32 20.94 -15.72
N PRO A 259 5.25 20.40 -16.31
CA PRO A 259 4.59 19.22 -15.76
C PRO A 259 5.47 17.97 -15.90
N VAL A 260 5.40 17.09 -14.89
CA VAL A 260 6.12 15.81 -14.86
C VAL A 260 5.12 14.66 -14.83
N GLU A 261 5.24 13.75 -15.78
CA GLU A 261 4.36 12.59 -15.88
C GLU A 261 5.05 11.32 -15.38
N THR A 262 4.27 10.48 -14.72
CA THR A 262 4.69 9.16 -14.29
C THR A 262 3.50 8.19 -14.26
N ALA A 263 3.80 6.91 -14.13
CA ALA A 263 2.77 5.87 -14.10
C ALA A 263 3.10 4.79 -13.05
N SER A 264 2.09 4.03 -12.72
CA SER A 264 2.16 2.82 -11.91
C SER A 264 1.12 1.84 -12.39
N VAL A 265 1.41 0.55 -12.40
CA VAL A 265 0.40 -0.49 -12.50
C VAL A 265 -0.02 -0.89 -11.10
N VAL A 266 -1.32 -0.88 -10.83
CA VAL A 266 -1.90 -1.48 -9.63
C VAL A 266 -2.49 -2.83 -10.02
N SER A 267 -2.17 -3.86 -9.25
CA SER A 267 -2.69 -5.20 -9.47
C SER A 267 -3.56 -5.61 -8.30
N TYR A 268 -4.71 -6.15 -8.63
CA TYR A 268 -5.65 -6.75 -7.71
C TYR A 268 -5.68 -8.26 -7.93
N LEU A 269 -5.73 -9.02 -6.85
CA LEU A 269 -5.81 -10.47 -6.91
C LEU A 269 -6.89 -10.94 -5.93
N THR A 270 -7.71 -11.89 -6.40
CA THR A 270 -8.67 -12.61 -5.56
C THR A 270 -8.26 -14.08 -5.48
N ALA A 271 -8.31 -14.65 -4.28
CA ALA A 271 -7.96 -16.04 -4.03
C ALA A 271 -8.83 -16.64 -2.92
N THR A 272 -8.85 -17.96 -2.83
CA THR A 272 -9.51 -18.71 -1.74
C THR A 272 -8.48 -19.58 -1.03
N PRO A 273 -8.66 -19.90 0.27
CA PRO A 273 -7.89 -20.97 0.90
C PRO A 273 -7.98 -22.24 0.06
N PRO A 274 -6.92 -23.07 0.01
CA PRO A 274 -7.01 -24.35 -0.68
C PRO A 274 -8.17 -25.13 -0.06
N GLY A 275 -9.01 -25.71 -0.93
CA GLY A 275 -10.06 -26.60 -0.46
C GLY A 275 -9.44 -27.76 0.33
N GLU A 276 -10.05 -28.18 1.41
CA GLU A 276 -9.73 -29.49 1.97
C GLU A 276 -9.97 -30.50 0.85
N HIS A 277 -8.91 -31.13 0.37
CA HIS A 277 -9.06 -32.30 -0.47
C HIS A 277 -9.73 -33.37 0.39
N PRO A 278 -10.87 -33.94 -0.07
CA PRO A 278 -11.54 -35.01 0.66
C PRO A 278 -10.64 -36.25 0.76
#